data_a90d79edc28b677980fa195e97c6248f
#
_entry.id   a90d79edc28b677980fa195e97c6248f
#
_cell.length_a   1.000
_cell.length_b   1.000
_cell.length_c   1.000
_cell.angle_alpha   90.00
_cell.angle_beta   90.00
_cell.angle_gamma   90.00
#
_symmetry.space_group_name_H-M   'P 1'
#
loop_
_entity.id
_entity.type
_entity.pdbx_description
1 polymer ?
#
loop_
_entity_poly.entity_id
_entity_poly.type
_entity_poly.pdbx_seq_one_letter_code
_entity_poly.pdbx_strand_id
1 'polypeptide(L)'
;LHSDHWVLDFKSKDGVEDAKVYDEHAMQLAAYRRGLGVPGAQCGIVFIDRREPIVRFVEVSDTDLDAGLRMFDALLKFWQAKNNHLEAA
;
A
#
# COMPACT_ATOMS: atom_id res chain seq x y z
N LEU A 1 -6.59 -15.02 12.83
CA LEU A 1 -5.18 -15.31 13.01
C LEU A 1 -4.36 -14.04 12.86
N HIS A 2 -3.58 -13.74 13.88
CA HIS A 2 -2.67 -12.60 13.82
C HIS A 2 -1.31 -13.07 13.36
N SER A 3 -0.78 -12.40 12.36
CA SER A 3 0.60 -12.60 11.94
C SER A 3 1.52 -11.75 12.80
N ASP A 4 2.70 -12.25 13.09
CA ASP A 4 3.75 -11.47 13.75
C ASP A 4 4.48 -10.56 12.77
N HIS A 5 4.11 -10.63 11.49
CA HIS A 5 4.77 -9.84 10.45
C HIS A 5 3.94 -8.61 10.12
N TRP A 6 4.65 -7.51 9.92
CA TRP A 6 4.08 -6.24 9.50
C TRP A 6 4.79 -5.76 8.27
N VAL A 7 4.02 -5.23 7.32
CA VAL A 7 4.55 -4.46 6.20
C VAL A 7 4.22 -3.01 6.48
N LEU A 8 5.24 -2.19 6.66
CA LEU A 8 5.08 -0.79 7.03
C LEU A 8 5.58 0.10 5.90
N ASP A 9 4.84 1.16 5.65
CA ASP A 9 5.27 2.24 4.76
C ASP A 9 5.41 3.51 5.59
N PHE A 10 6.39 4.33 5.28
CA PHE A 10 6.67 5.57 5.99
C PHE A 10 6.40 6.73 5.05
N LYS A 11 5.53 7.64 5.47
CA LYS A 11 5.18 8.83 4.70
C LYS A 11 5.41 10.07 5.55
N SER A 12 6.09 11.07 5.02
CA SER A 12 6.19 12.36 5.68
C SER A 12 5.11 13.29 5.12
N LYS A 13 4.59 14.15 5.97
CA LYS A 13 3.60 15.14 5.56
C LYS A 13 3.58 16.32 6.53
N ASP A 14 2.99 17.42 6.11
CA ASP A 14 2.80 18.60 6.95
C ASP A 14 1.50 18.44 7.73
N GLY A 15 1.62 18.09 9.01
CA GLY A 15 0.48 17.78 9.87
C GLY A 15 0.01 16.33 9.69
N VAL A 16 -0.06 15.61 10.80
CA VAL A 16 -0.48 14.20 10.80
C VAL A 16 -1.89 13.99 11.34
N GLU A 17 -2.56 15.06 11.79
CA GLU A 17 -3.92 14.98 12.35
C GLU A 17 -4.93 14.47 11.33
N ASP A 18 -4.74 14.83 10.07
CA ASP A 18 -5.63 14.46 8.98
C ASP A 18 -5.11 13.26 8.17
N ALA A 19 -4.13 12.55 8.70
CA ALA A 19 -3.55 11.41 8.02
C ALA A 19 -4.60 10.31 7.79
N LYS A 20 -4.69 9.85 6.56
CA LYS A 20 -5.62 8.77 6.19
C LYS A 20 -5.02 7.93 5.07
N VAL A 21 -5.54 6.72 4.93
CA VAL A 21 -5.12 5.80 3.89
C VAL A 21 -5.89 6.11 2.60
N TYR A 22 -5.17 6.34 1.52
CA TYR A 22 -5.74 6.48 0.18
C TYR A 22 -5.63 5.15 -0.56
N ASP A 23 -6.41 5.00 -1.63
CA ASP A 23 -6.44 3.78 -2.44
C ASP A 23 -5.04 3.38 -2.91
N GLU A 24 -4.23 4.34 -3.31
CA GLU A 24 -2.87 4.08 -3.77
C GLU A 24 -1.98 3.51 -2.67
N HIS A 25 -2.19 3.92 -1.42
CA HIS A 25 -1.44 3.37 -0.28
C HIS A 25 -1.81 1.90 -0.06
N ALA A 26 -3.10 1.60 -0.08
CA ALA A 26 -3.58 0.23 0.10
C ALA A 26 -3.10 -0.68 -1.04
N MET A 27 -3.11 -0.17 -2.27
CA MET A 27 -2.62 -0.88 -3.44
C MET A 27 -1.13 -1.20 -3.31
N GLN A 28 -0.32 -0.23 -2.90
CA GLN A 28 1.11 -0.40 -2.70
C GLN A 28 1.42 -1.43 -1.63
N LEU A 29 0.77 -1.32 -0.47
CA LEU A 29 1.01 -2.23 0.64
C LEU A 29 0.57 -3.66 0.30
N ALA A 30 -0.55 -3.82 -0.39
CA ALA A 30 -1.03 -5.13 -0.82
C ALA A 30 -0.04 -5.78 -1.80
N ALA A 31 0.49 -5.00 -2.73
CA ALA A 31 1.48 -5.47 -3.68
C ALA A 31 2.79 -5.88 -2.98
N TYR A 32 3.25 -5.08 -2.03
CA TYR A 32 4.46 -5.39 -1.26
C TYR A 32 4.27 -6.66 -0.42
N ARG A 33 3.13 -6.79 0.24
CA ARG A 33 2.81 -7.97 1.04
C ARG A 33 2.87 -9.23 0.19
N ARG A 34 2.27 -9.19 -0.99
CA ARG A 34 2.30 -10.32 -1.92
C ARG A 34 3.71 -10.60 -2.43
N GLY A 35 4.44 -9.56 -2.82
CA GLY A 35 5.80 -9.68 -3.36
C GLY A 35 6.79 -10.23 -2.36
N LEU A 36 6.61 -9.92 -1.07
CA LEU A 36 7.46 -10.42 0.00
C LEU A 36 7.10 -11.85 0.44
N GLY A 37 6.00 -12.40 -0.07
CA GLY A 37 5.58 -13.76 0.28
C GLY A 37 5.03 -13.87 1.69
N VAL A 38 4.45 -12.80 2.24
CA VAL A 38 3.86 -12.79 3.59
C VAL A 38 2.38 -12.38 3.52
N PRO A 39 1.53 -13.17 2.86
CA PRO A 39 0.15 -12.78 2.58
C PRO A 39 -0.71 -12.54 3.82
N GLY A 40 -0.30 -13.09 4.96
CA GLY A 40 -1.00 -12.88 6.23
C GLY A 40 -0.49 -11.71 7.04
N ALA A 41 0.53 -10.99 6.55
CA ALA A 41 1.11 -9.88 7.29
C ALA A 41 0.10 -8.73 7.47
N GLN A 42 0.16 -8.09 8.62
CA GLN A 42 -0.57 -6.86 8.86
C GLN A 42 0.14 -5.72 8.14
N CYS A 43 -0.62 -4.71 7.73
CA CYS A 43 -0.06 -3.57 7.01
C CYS A 43 -0.44 -2.28 7.69
N GLY A 44 0.47 -1.31 7.64
CA GLY A 44 0.23 -0.01 8.23
C GLY A 44 1.10 1.07 7.62
N ILE A 45 0.71 2.31 7.85
CA ILE A 45 1.45 3.49 7.40
C ILE A 45 1.84 4.29 8.63
N VAL A 46 3.12 4.63 8.70
CA VAL A 46 3.67 5.51 9.73
C VAL A 46 3.81 6.89 9.12
N PHE A 47 2.95 7.82 9.53
CA PHE A 47 3.01 9.20 9.08
C PHE A 47 3.91 10.00 10.02
N ILE A 48 4.89 10.69 9.45
CA ILE A 48 5.85 11.49 10.19
C ILE A 48 5.60 12.95 9.84
N ASP A 49 5.35 13.78 10.86
CA ASP A 49 5.15 15.20 10.66
C ASP A 49 6.50 15.86 10.38
N ARG A 50 6.55 16.67 9.30
CA ARG A 50 7.77 17.37 8.92
C ARG A 50 8.01 18.63 9.73
N ARG A 51 7.00 19.12 10.46
CA ARG A 51 7.07 20.39 11.20
C ARG A 51 7.23 20.19 12.70
N GLU A 52 6.77 19.04 13.23
CA GLU A 52 6.78 18.75 14.67
C GLU A 52 7.20 17.30 14.88
N PRO A 53 7.76 16.95 16.04
CA PRO A 53 8.16 15.57 16.32
C PRO A 53 6.96 14.68 16.66
N ILE A 54 6.02 14.57 15.74
CA ILE A 54 4.78 13.81 15.91
C ILE A 54 4.75 12.70 14.86
N VAL A 55 4.39 11.50 15.31
CA VAL A 55 4.23 10.33 14.47
C VAL A 55 2.84 9.78 14.67
N ARG A 56 2.16 9.42 13.59
CA ARG A 56 0.86 8.76 13.64
C ARG A 56 0.91 7.46 12.86
N PHE A 57 0.51 6.38 13.50
CA PHE A 57 0.40 5.07 12.87
C PHE A 57 -1.05 4.80 12.48
N VAL A 58 -1.27 4.37 11.24
CA VAL A 58 -2.59 3.99 10.72
C VAL A 58 -2.50 2.58 10.16
N GLU A 59 -3.24 1.66 10.75
CA GLU A 59 -3.33 0.29 10.23
C GLU A 59 -4.25 0.26 9.01
N VAL A 60 -3.87 -0.50 7.99
CA VAL A 60 -4.68 -0.70 6.80
C VAL A 60 -5.47 -2.00 6.96
N SER A 61 -6.79 -1.92 6.86
CA SER A 61 -7.67 -3.06 7.04
C SER A 61 -7.51 -4.09 5.92
N ASP A 62 -7.86 -5.34 6.22
CA ASP A 62 -7.84 -6.40 5.21
C ASP A 62 -8.79 -6.08 4.05
N THR A 63 -9.93 -5.46 4.33
CA THR A 63 -10.86 -5.05 3.27
C THR A 63 -10.20 -4.07 2.31
N ASP A 64 -9.49 -3.07 2.83
CA ASP A 64 -8.80 -2.09 2.01
C ASP A 64 -7.63 -2.74 1.25
N LEU A 65 -6.92 -3.67 1.88
CA LEU A 65 -5.83 -4.39 1.22
C LEU A 65 -6.34 -5.26 0.07
N ASP A 66 -7.47 -5.93 0.27
CA ASP A 66 -8.07 -6.75 -0.79
C ASP A 66 -8.52 -5.88 -1.97
N ALA A 67 -9.14 -4.74 -1.67
CA ALA A 67 -9.50 -3.77 -2.71
C ALA A 67 -8.27 -3.25 -3.44
N GLY A 68 -7.21 -2.92 -2.69
CA GLY A 68 -5.94 -2.46 -3.25
C GLY A 68 -5.30 -3.50 -4.16
N LEU A 69 -5.34 -4.75 -3.76
CA LEU A 69 -4.78 -5.83 -4.57
C LEU A 69 -5.53 -6.00 -5.89
N ARG A 70 -6.86 -5.89 -5.87
CA ARG A 70 -7.66 -5.93 -7.09
C ARG A 70 -7.32 -4.76 -8.01
N MET A 71 -7.13 -3.57 -7.46
CA MET A 71 -6.71 -2.40 -8.25
C MET A 71 -5.33 -2.61 -8.84
N PHE A 72 -4.41 -3.16 -8.06
CA PHE A 72 -3.06 -3.44 -8.53
C PHE A 72 -3.08 -4.45 -9.69
N ASP A 73 -3.85 -5.52 -9.56
CA ASP A 73 -3.94 -6.55 -10.60
C ASP A 73 -4.55 -5.98 -11.89
N ALA A 74 -5.53 -5.10 -11.78
CA ALA A 74 -6.12 -4.43 -12.94
C ALA A 74 -5.12 -3.52 -13.63
N LEU A 75 -4.35 -2.77 -12.85
CA LEU A 75 -3.31 -1.88 -13.37
C LEU A 75 -2.20 -2.68 -14.04
N LEU A 76 -1.80 -3.79 -13.45
CA LEU A 76 -0.78 -4.67 -14.00
C LEU A 76 -1.22 -5.24 -15.35
N LYS A 77 -2.46 -5.69 -15.46
CA LYS A 77 -3.02 -6.19 -16.72
C LYS A 77 -3.04 -5.12 -17.80
N PHE A 78 -3.43 -3.91 -17.43
CA PHE A 78 -3.42 -2.77 -18.34
C PHE A 78 -2.00 -2.52 -18.85
N TRP A 79 -1.03 -2.48 -17.94
CA TRP A 79 0.36 -2.22 -18.26
C TRP A 79 0.95 -3.32 -19.16
N GLN A 80 0.65 -4.58 -18.86
CA GLN A 80 1.11 -5.72 -19.67
C GLN A 80 0.52 -5.68 -21.07
N ALA A 81 -0.77 -5.37 -21.19
CA ALA A 81 -1.43 -5.24 -22.50
C ALA A 81 -0.82 -4.13 -23.32
N LYS A 82 -0.52 -3.00 -22.68
CA LYS A 82 0.10 -1.86 -23.35
C LYS A 82 1.49 -2.21 -23.86
N ASN A 83 2.31 -2.87 -23.04
CA ASN A 83 3.66 -3.25 -23.41
C ASN A 83 3.67 -4.32 -24.51
N ASN A 84 2.78 -5.31 -24.42
CA ASN A 84 2.66 -6.33 -25.46
C ASN A 84 2.25 -5.70 -26.80
N HIS A 85 1.36 -4.72 -26.76
CA HIS A 85 0.96 -3.99 -27.97
C HIS A 85 2.15 -3.25 -28.58
N LEU A 86 2.95 -2.59 -27.75
CA LEU A 86 4.13 -1.86 -28.21
C LEU A 86 5.19 -2.81 -28.80
N GLU A 87 5.37 -3.97 -28.20
CA GLU A 87 6.30 -4.98 -28.68
C GLU A 87 5.84 -5.61 -29.99
N ALA A 88 4.53 -5.77 -30.16
CA ALA A 88 3.93 -6.33 -31.38
C ALA A 88 3.95 -5.34 -32.55
N ALA A 89 4.06 -4.07 -32.26
CA ALA A 89 4.11 -3.03 -33.27
C ALA A 89 5.52 -2.90 -33.83
#